data_71a53733172d2be449a8eb7b3245d61a
#
_entry.id   71a53733172d2be449a8eb7b3245d61a
#
_cell.length_a   1.000
_cell.length_b   1.000
_cell.length_c   1.000
_cell.angle_alpha   90.00
_cell.angle_beta   90.00
_cell.angle_gamma   90.00
#
_symmetry.space_group_name_H-M   'P 1'
#
loop_
_entity.id
_entity.type
_entity.pdbx_description
1 polymer ?
#
loop_
_entity_poly.entity_id
_entity_poly.type
_entity_poly.pdbx_seq_one_letter_code
_entity_poly.pdbx_strand_id
1 'polypeptide(L)'
;MAQFRYFKNLVLALAVVGIVTLISATAKADIVVVSGVNNQGTDNVLLNPATNVLTVTGTVGQNNLLVNFTSSSGSQLLNANPSGQATVSGGTGNTSLTQLTFGLANSATFTRAVFNINASTSGSVLIHVEGVNITGGFFEDDFTVDANGQNFFTVTAINGQLIQTISLTAINGAIFSDVRQVRLGGGEIVQNVPEPATMVLLGTGLLGAAGVVRRRFKTKVE
;
A
#
# COMPACT_ATOMS: atom_id res chain seq x y z
N MET A 1 12.07 57.90 -5.06
CA MET A 1 12.92 56.76 -5.49
C MET A 1 12.92 55.56 -4.52
N ALA A 2 12.72 55.72 -3.24
CA ALA A 2 12.70 54.59 -2.27
C ALA A 2 11.52 53.62 -2.45
N GLN A 3 10.32 54.11 -2.75
CA GLN A 3 9.13 53.26 -2.90
C GLN A 3 9.24 52.26 -4.07
N PHE A 4 9.93 52.58 -5.14
CA PHE A 4 10.10 51.73 -6.30
C PHE A 4 11.02 50.49 -6.03
N ARG A 5 11.96 50.62 -5.09
CA ARG A 5 12.84 49.53 -4.66
C ARG A 5 12.10 48.49 -3.79
N TYR A 6 11.16 48.94 -2.95
CA TYR A 6 10.36 48.04 -2.14
C TYR A 6 9.39 47.21 -2.98
N PHE A 7 8.81 47.82 -4.01
CA PHE A 7 7.90 47.13 -4.92
C PHE A 7 8.62 45.99 -5.71
N LYS A 8 9.82 46.27 -6.22
CA LYS A 8 10.64 45.24 -6.89
C LYS A 8 11.00 44.08 -5.99
N ASN A 9 11.37 44.33 -4.75
CA ASN A 9 11.74 43.28 -3.81
C ASN A 9 10.51 42.46 -3.37
N LEU A 10 9.34 43.07 -3.25
CA LEU A 10 8.08 42.36 -2.94
C LEU A 10 7.65 41.47 -4.11
N VAL A 11 7.72 41.94 -5.34
CA VAL A 11 7.39 41.17 -6.54
C VAL A 11 8.36 39.99 -6.71
N LEU A 12 9.66 40.20 -6.43
CA LEU A 12 10.66 39.12 -6.50
C LEU A 12 10.41 38.07 -5.43
N ALA A 13 10.05 38.45 -4.19
CA ALA A 13 9.71 37.51 -3.11
C ALA A 13 8.45 36.73 -3.42
N LEU A 14 7.41 37.35 -3.98
CA LEU A 14 6.19 36.63 -4.41
C LEU A 14 6.47 35.69 -5.58
N ALA A 15 7.33 36.06 -6.53
CA ALA A 15 7.71 35.22 -7.64
C ALA A 15 8.48 33.96 -7.17
N VAL A 16 9.37 34.08 -6.19
CA VAL A 16 10.12 32.97 -5.60
C VAL A 16 9.18 32.03 -4.85
N VAL A 17 8.23 32.54 -4.06
CA VAL A 17 7.23 31.74 -3.38
C VAL A 17 6.31 31.03 -4.39
N GLY A 18 5.90 31.70 -5.46
CA GLY A 18 5.08 31.12 -6.52
C GLY A 18 5.79 29.99 -7.30
N ILE A 19 7.11 30.10 -7.51
CA ILE A 19 7.88 29.07 -8.20
C ILE A 19 8.06 27.83 -7.31
N VAL A 20 8.26 28.00 -6.00
CA VAL A 20 8.39 26.86 -5.06
C VAL A 20 7.09 26.06 -4.95
N THR A 21 5.92 26.67 -5.09
CA THR A 21 4.64 25.97 -5.06
C THR A 21 4.31 25.22 -6.36
N LEU A 22 4.97 25.54 -7.47
CA LEU A 22 4.72 24.89 -8.76
C LEU A 22 5.56 23.61 -8.99
N ILE A 23 6.51 23.29 -8.11
CA ILE A 23 7.37 22.10 -8.24
C ILE A 23 6.85 20.93 -7.37
N SER A 24 5.57 20.90 -7.06
CA SER A 24 4.94 19.68 -6.57
C SER A 24 4.77 18.73 -7.75
N ALA A 25 5.88 18.10 -8.18
CA ALA A 25 5.79 16.92 -9.01
C ALA A 25 4.99 15.89 -8.20
N THR A 26 3.73 15.67 -8.57
CA THR A 26 2.97 14.54 -8.07
C THR A 26 3.75 13.30 -8.48
N ALA A 27 4.46 12.70 -7.53
CA ALA A 27 5.01 11.37 -7.73
C ALA A 27 3.82 10.50 -8.11
N LYS A 28 3.75 10.07 -9.38
CA LYS A 28 2.79 9.06 -9.79
C LYS A 28 3.21 7.80 -9.06
N ALA A 29 2.40 7.47 -8.12
CA ALA A 29 2.51 6.25 -7.40
C ALA A 29 1.86 5.16 -8.25
N ASP A 30 2.61 4.14 -8.63
CA ASP A 30 2.09 3.08 -9.48
C ASP A 30 2.20 1.71 -8.79
N ILE A 31 1.08 1.02 -8.71
CA ILE A 31 1.05 -0.41 -8.46
C ILE A 31 1.14 -1.10 -9.82
N VAL A 32 2.06 -2.03 -9.94
CA VAL A 32 2.23 -2.86 -11.13
C VAL A 32 1.84 -4.29 -10.80
N VAL A 33 0.88 -4.82 -11.55
CA VAL A 33 0.47 -6.22 -11.45
C VAL A 33 0.83 -6.91 -12.76
N VAL A 34 1.54 -8.04 -12.66
CA VAL A 34 1.90 -8.86 -13.82
C VAL A 34 1.54 -10.32 -13.57
N SER A 35 1.03 -10.99 -14.58
CA SER A 35 0.91 -12.45 -14.57
C SER A 35 2.30 -13.08 -14.62
N GLY A 36 2.57 -14.00 -13.69
CA GLY A 36 3.86 -14.67 -13.59
C GLY A 36 4.54 -14.49 -12.22
N VAL A 37 5.68 -15.13 -12.07
CA VAL A 37 6.45 -15.21 -10.82
C VAL A 37 7.66 -14.30 -10.88
N ASN A 38 7.76 -13.37 -9.94
CA ASN A 38 9.01 -12.67 -9.63
C ASN A 38 9.26 -12.72 -8.11
N ASN A 39 9.99 -13.71 -7.66
CA ASN A 39 10.29 -13.95 -6.25
C ASN A 39 11.43 -13.09 -5.68
N GLN A 40 11.97 -12.17 -6.46
CA GLN A 40 13.10 -11.37 -6.02
C GLN A 40 12.75 -10.48 -4.82
N GLY A 41 13.47 -10.68 -3.72
CA GLY A 41 13.26 -9.90 -2.49
C GLY A 41 11.95 -10.24 -1.75
N THR A 42 11.40 -11.45 -1.93
CA THR A 42 10.21 -11.93 -1.21
C THR A 42 10.49 -13.18 -0.41
N ASP A 43 9.86 -13.27 0.77
CA ASP A 43 9.89 -14.45 1.65
C ASP A 43 8.55 -15.18 1.62
N ASN A 44 8.56 -16.49 1.83
CA ASN A 44 7.33 -17.29 1.96
C ASN A 44 6.56 -16.87 3.20
N VAL A 45 5.25 -16.77 3.08
CA VAL A 45 4.36 -16.71 4.23
C VAL A 45 4.22 -18.12 4.82
N LEU A 46 4.64 -18.28 6.07
CA LEU A 46 4.50 -19.52 6.84
C LEU A 46 3.16 -19.50 7.54
N LEU A 47 2.18 -20.27 7.02
CA LEU A 47 0.83 -20.32 7.57
C LEU A 47 0.79 -21.08 8.88
N ASN A 48 -0.03 -20.62 9.81
CA ASN A 48 -0.45 -21.42 10.96
C ASN A 48 -1.59 -22.37 10.53
N PRO A 49 -1.57 -23.67 10.92
CA PRO A 49 -2.67 -24.58 10.59
C PRO A 49 -3.97 -24.05 11.20
N ALA A 50 -5.03 -24.04 10.39
CA ALA A 50 -6.33 -23.54 10.83
C ALA A 50 -7.45 -24.26 10.08
N THR A 51 -8.59 -24.45 10.76
CA THR A 51 -9.77 -25.08 10.18
C THR A 51 -11.01 -24.32 10.62
N ASN A 52 -11.81 -23.90 9.64
CA ASN A 52 -13.08 -23.20 9.86
C ASN A 52 -12.95 -21.94 10.73
N VAL A 53 -12.02 -21.08 10.40
CA VAL A 53 -11.79 -19.80 11.08
C VAL A 53 -12.18 -18.61 10.20
N LEU A 54 -12.52 -17.49 10.78
CA LEU A 54 -12.77 -16.24 10.03
C LEU A 54 -11.48 -15.58 9.55
N THR A 55 -10.40 -15.79 10.27
CA THR A 55 -9.08 -15.25 9.94
C THR A 55 -8.04 -16.35 10.05
N VAL A 56 -7.36 -16.62 8.95
CA VAL A 56 -6.14 -17.42 8.92
C VAL A 56 -4.95 -16.49 9.18
N THR A 57 -3.98 -16.97 9.95
CA THR A 57 -2.76 -16.22 10.24
C THR A 57 -1.52 -16.96 9.73
N GLY A 58 -0.47 -16.20 9.49
CA GLY A 58 0.85 -16.70 9.17
C GLY A 58 1.91 -15.67 9.54
N THR A 59 3.17 -16.00 9.27
CA THR A 59 4.29 -15.09 9.49
C THR A 59 5.17 -15.02 8.26
N VAL A 60 5.85 -13.90 8.05
CA VAL A 60 6.77 -13.69 6.93
C VAL A 60 8.05 -12.98 7.37
N GLY A 61 9.15 -13.33 6.70
CA GLY A 61 10.46 -12.72 6.91
C GLY A 61 11.12 -13.08 8.23
N GLN A 62 12.34 -12.58 8.41
CA GLN A 62 13.14 -12.83 9.61
C GLN A 62 12.56 -12.19 10.88
N ASN A 63 11.78 -11.11 10.73
CA ASN A 63 11.12 -10.42 11.83
C ASN A 63 9.78 -11.06 12.23
N ASN A 64 9.40 -12.18 11.61
CA ASN A 64 8.12 -12.86 11.85
C ASN A 64 6.92 -11.91 11.81
N LEU A 65 6.86 -11.03 10.79
CA LEU A 65 5.73 -10.12 10.63
C LEU A 65 4.45 -10.94 10.44
N LEU A 66 3.43 -10.63 11.23
CA LEU A 66 2.15 -11.32 11.18
C LEU A 66 1.40 -10.97 9.89
N VAL A 67 0.92 -11.99 9.19
CA VAL A 67 0.08 -11.88 7.99
C VAL A 67 -1.31 -12.40 8.33
N ASN A 68 -2.34 -11.65 7.96
CA ASN A 68 -3.74 -12.05 8.11
C ASN A 68 -4.34 -12.34 6.74
N PHE A 69 -5.16 -13.39 6.68
CA PHE A 69 -6.02 -13.73 5.54
C PHE A 69 -7.47 -13.77 6.01
N THR A 70 -8.33 -13.01 5.37
CA THR A 70 -9.77 -12.92 5.69
C THR A 70 -10.60 -13.06 4.43
N SER A 71 -11.80 -13.61 4.54
CA SER A 71 -12.78 -13.47 3.47
C SER A 71 -13.42 -12.09 3.59
N SER A 72 -13.53 -11.35 2.50
CA SER A 72 -14.07 -9.97 2.55
C SER A 72 -15.56 -9.94 2.89
N SER A 73 -16.28 -11.04 2.68
CA SER A 73 -17.67 -11.15 3.13
C SER A 73 -17.81 -11.25 4.65
N GLY A 74 -16.70 -11.38 5.39
CA GLY A 74 -16.68 -11.51 6.86
C GLY A 74 -17.41 -12.75 7.42
N SER A 75 -18.01 -13.54 6.55
CA SER A 75 -18.84 -14.70 6.92
C SER A 75 -18.32 -16.04 6.37
N GLN A 76 -17.47 -16.04 5.34
CA GLN A 76 -16.89 -17.26 4.83
C GLN A 76 -15.77 -17.75 5.75
N LEU A 77 -15.91 -18.97 6.25
CA LEU A 77 -14.87 -19.63 7.02
C LEU A 77 -13.71 -20.03 6.09
N LEU A 78 -12.52 -19.99 6.61
CA LEU A 78 -11.29 -20.34 5.91
C LEU A 78 -10.59 -21.52 6.57
N ASN A 79 -9.86 -22.27 5.76
CA ASN A 79 -8.92 -23.31 6.18
C ASN A 79 -7.51 -22.91 5.75
N ALA A 80 -6.52 -23.26 6.55
CA ALA A 80 -5.11 -23.13 6.21
C ALA A 80 -4.38 -24.46 6.33
N ASN A 81 -3.70 -24.84 5.29
CA ASN A 81 -2.79 -25.98 5.28
C ASN A 81 -1.35 -25.49 5.08
N PRO A 82 -0.49 -25.56 6.11
CA PRO A 82 0.91 -25.14 6.01
C PRO A 82 1.81 -26.14 5.27
N SER A 83 1.33 -27.37 5.02
CA SER A 83 2.10 -28.43 4.40
C SER A 83 2.28 -28.22 2.89
N GLY A 84 3.46 -28.55 2.38
CA GLY A 84 3.74 -28.44 0.95
C GLY A 84 3.73 -27.00 0.45
N GLN A 85 2.76 -26.68 -0.39
CA GLN A 85 2.57 -25.33 -0.96
C GLN A 85 1.61 -24.51 -0.12
N ALA A 86 1.87 -24.25 1.14
CA ALA A 86 1.02 -23.49 2.05
C ALA A 86 -0.23 -22.87 1.39
N THR A 87 -1.44 -23.38 1.70
CA THR A 87 -2.68 -23.00 1.01
C THR A 87 -3.70 -22.39 1.95
N VAL A 88 -4.46 -21.40 1.46
CA VAL A 88 -5.67 -20.88 2.10
C VAL A 88 -6.85 -21.22 1.20
N SER A 89 -7.86 -21.92 1.73
CA SER A 89 -9.06 -22.37 1.01
C SER A 89 -10.33 -22.02 1.78
N GLY A 90 -11.49 -22.19 1.15
CA GLY A 90 -12.78 -22.11 1.83
C GLY A 90 -12.94 -23.23 2.85
N GLY A 91 -13.64 -22.91 3.95
CA GLY A 91 -13.98 -23.84 5.02
C GLY A 91 -15.28 -24.61 4.78
N THR A 92 -15.78 -25.26 5.83
CA THR A 92 -17.00 -26.08 5.80
C THR A 92 -18.21 -25.25 5.34
N GLY A 93 -18.99 -25.82 4.44
CA GLY A 93 -20.20 -25.21 3.88
C GLY A 93 -19.96 -24.42 2.59
N ASN A 94 -18.74 -23.96 2.33
CA ASN A 94 -18.34 -23.36 1.05
C ASN A 94 -16.85 -23.58 0.82
N THR A 95 -16.51 -24.67 0.14
CA THR A 95 -15.12 -25.03 -0.15
C THR A 95 -14.47 -24.17 -1.23
N SER A 96 -15.25 -23.36 -1.93
CA SER A 96 -14.78 -22.44 -2.96
C SER A 96 -14.57 -21.05 -2.37
N LEU A 97 -13.45 -20.43 -2.69
CA LEU A 97 -13.20 -19.02 -2.36
C LEU A 97 -13.82 -18.13 -3.44
N THR A 98 -14.69 -17.23 -3.05
CA THR A 98 -15.17 -16.16 -3.94
C THR A 98 -14.38 -14.88 -3.75
N GLN A 99 -13.80 -14.70 -2.56
CA GLN A 99 -13.01 -13.54 -2.22
C GLN A 99 -12.02 -13.86 -1.09
N LEU A 100 -10.81 -13.32 -1.20
CA LEU A 100 -9.77 -13.44 -0.17
C LEU A 100 -9.01 -12.10 -0.08
N THR A 101 -8.91 -11.55 1.11
CA THR A 101 -8.05 -10.39 1.40
C THR A 101 -6.89 -10.82 2.27
N PHE A 102 -5.69 -10.36 1.96
CA PHE A 102 -4.52 -10.59 2.80
C PHE A 102 -3.63 -9.36 2.90
N GLY A 103 -2.89 -9.26 4.01
CA GLY A 103 -1.97 -8.18 4.28
C GLY A 103 -1.24 -8.37 5.60
N LEU A 104 -0.29 -7.51 5.88
CA LEU A 104 0.39 -7.49 7.16
C LEU A 104 -0.52 -6.93 8.24
N ALA A 105 -0.43 -7.51 9.45
CA ALA A 105 -1.18 -7.01 10.61
C ALA A 105 -0.65 -5.65 11.08
N ASN A 106 -1.43 -4.98 11.95
CA ASN A 106 -1.05 -3.73 12.63
C ASN A 106 -0.68 -2.59 11.67
N SER A 107 -1.37 -2.51 10.53
CA SER A 107 -1.11 -1.48 9.50
C SER A 107 0.34 -1.48 8.96
N ALA A 108 1.06 -2.58 9.16
CA ALA A 108 2.35 -2.77 8.50
C ALA A 108 2.16 -2.86 6.99
N THR A 109 3.18 -2.49 6.24
CA THR A 109 3.12 -2.41 4.78
C THR A 109 4.20 -3.28 4.15
N PHE A 110 4.03 -3.57 2.88
CA PHE A 110 5.01 -4.29 2.07
C PHE A 110 5.09 -3.67 0.67
N THR A 111 6.12 -3.99 -0.08
CA THR A 111 6.35 -3.43 -1.42
C THR A 111 6.09 -4.42 -2.54
N ARG A 112 6.03 -5.72 -2.22
CA ARG A 112 5.82 -6.77 -3.21
C ARG A 112 5.04 -7.94 -2.65
N ALA A 113 4.16 -8.52 -3.47
CA ALA A 113 3.52 -9.80 -3.20
C ALA A 113 3.62 -10.70 -4.43
N VAL A 114 3.79 -12.01 -4.19
CA VAL A 114 3.65 -13.06 -5.19
C VAL A 114 2.67 -14.09 -4.64
N PHE A 115 1.73 -14.54 -5.45
CA PHE A 115 0.76 -15.55 -5.06
C PHE A 115 0.29 -16.35 -6.29
N ASN A 116 -0.26 -17.53 -6.02
CA ASN A 116 -0.83 -18.41 -7.04
C ASN A 116 -2.30 -18.68 -6.72
N ILE A 117 -3.18 -18.44 -7.67
CA ILE A 117 -4.61 -18.76 -7.57
C ILE A 117 -4.86 -20.08 -8.25
N ASN A 118 -5.33 -21.06 -7.49
CA ASN A 118 -5.80 -22.31 -8.02
C ASN A 118 -7.31 -22.22 -8.31
N ALA A 119 -7.65 -22.00 -9.57
CA ALA A 119 -9.05 -21.93 -10.01
C ALA A 119 -9.56 -23.31 -10.41
N SER A 120 -10.77 -23.67 -9.98
CA SER A 120 -11.49 -24.85 -10.47
C SER A 120 -12.33 -24.56 -11.70
N THR A 121 -12.64 -23.29 -11.95
CA THR A 121 -13.36 -22.81 -13.12
C THR A 121 -12.66 -21.57 -13.66
N SER A 122 -12.43 -21.53 -14.97
CA SER A 122 -11.83 -20.37 -15.65
C SER A 122 -12.74 -19.15 -15.60
N GLY A 123 -12.13 -17.97 -15.61
CA GLY A 123 -12.80 -16.68 -15.57
C GLY A 123 -11.81 -15.57 -15.36
N SER A 124 -12.10 -14.66 -14.43
CA SER A 124 -11.16 -13.58 -14.06
C SER A 124 -11.06 -13.41 -12.55
N VAL A 125 -9.94 -12.81 -12.12
CA VAL A 125 -9.76 -12.30 -10.77
C VAL A 125 -9.70 -10.79 -10.84
N LEU A 126 -10.51 -10.11 -10.04
CA LEU A 126 -10.35 -8.70 -9.74
C LEU A 126 -9.32 -8.59 -8.61
N ILE A 127 -8.20 -7.92 -8.89
CA ILE A 127 -7.14 -7.65 -7.91
C ILE A 127 -7.28 -6.20 -7.46
N HIS A 128 -7.65 -6.02 -6.20
CA HIS A 128 -7.76 -4.72 -5.56
C HIS A 128 -6.63 -4.56 -4.54
N VAL A 129 -5.88 -3.46 -4.62
CA VAL A 129 -4.73 -3.18 -3.78
C VAL A 129 -4.93 -1.87 -3.05
N GLU A 130 -4.96 -1.91 -1.73
CA GLU A 130 -4.98 -0.73 -0.86
C GLU A 130 -3.61 -0.48 -0.25
N GLY A 131 -3.28 0.78 -0.04
CA GLY A 131 -1.99 1.11 0.57
C GLY A 131 -1.77 2.59 0.81
N VAL A 132 -0.52 2.93 1.16
CA VAL A 132 -0.08 4.29 1.44
C VAL A 132 0.52 4.90 0.18
N ASN A 133 0.24 6.18 -0.06
CA ASN A 133 0.70 6.95 -1.22
C ASN A 133 0.17 6.47 -2.58
N ILE A 134 -0.84 5.61 -2.63
CA ILE A 134 -1.47 5.19 -3.89
C ILE A 134 -2.33 6.35 -4.43
N THR A 135 -2.06 6.76 -5.66
CA THR A 135 -2.85 7.81 -6.32
C THR A 135 -4.29 7.33 -6.50
N GLY A 136 -5.26 8.07 -5.97
CA GLY A 136 -6.67 7.66 -5.97
C GLY A 136 -7.05 6.74 -4.80
N GLY A 137 -6.10 6.38 -3.90
CA GLY A 137 -6.32 5.58 -2.70
C GLY A 137 -6.20 4.07 -2.89
N PHE A 138 -6.40 3.55 -4.09
CA PHE A 138 -6.28 2.14 -4.42
C PHE A 138 -5.92 1.92 -5.90
N PHE A 139 -5.47 0.69 -6.20
CA PHE A 139 -5.34 0.15 -7.55
C PHE A 139 -6.35 -0.98 -7.71
N GLU A 140 -7.00 -1.08 -8.87
CA GLU A 140 -7.91 -2.18 -9.20
C GLU A 140 -7.84 -2.50 -10.68
N ASP A 141 -7.72 -3.79 -11.01
CA ASP A 141 -7.75 -4.29 -12.38
C ASP A 141 -8.14 -5.77 -12.41
N ASP A 142 -8.62 -6.27 -13.55
CA ASP A 142 -9.02 -7.65 -13.72
C ASP A 142 -8.05 -8.45 -14.61
N PHE A 143 -7.82 -9.70 -14.23
CA PHE A 143 -6.89 -10.60 -14.89
C PHE A 143 -7.54 -11.96 -15.13
N THR A 144 -7.25 -12.58 -16.27
CA THR A 144 -7.73 -13.92 -16.59
C THR A 144 -7.09 -14.96 -15.68
N VAL A 145 -7.88 -15.96 -15.29
CA VAL A 145 -7.44 -17.16 -14.56
C VAL A 145 -7.97 -18.40 -15.27
N ASP A 146 -7.09 -19.38 -15.43
CA ASP A 146 -7.41 -20.65 -16.08
C ASP A 146 -7.70 -21.74 -15.03
N ALA A 147 -8.73 -22.55 -15.29
CA ALA A 147 -9.02 -23.72 -14.47
C ALA A 147 -7.87 -24.73 -14.55
N ASN A 148 -7.55 -25.33 -13.38
CA ASN A 148 -6.47 -26.31 -13.22
C ASN A 148 -5.09 -25.80 -13.66
N GLY A 149 -4.95 -24.48 -13.87
CA GLY A 149 -3.71 -23.78 -14.20
C GLY A 149 -2.94 -23.33 -12.97
N GLN A 150 -1.73 -22.84 -13.24
CA GLN A 150 -0.96 -22.07 -12.26
C GLN A 150 -1.10 -20.61 -12.59
N ASN A 151 -2.01 -19.92 -11.90
CA ASN A 151 -2.27 -18.51 -12.12
C ASN A 151 -1.44 -17.69 -11.13
N PHE A 152 -0.17 -17.53 -11.44
CA PHE A 152 0.71 -16.70 -10.64
C PHE A 152 0.54 -15.23 -10.99
N PHE A 153 0.58 -14.40 -9.93
CA PHE A 153 0.61 -12.96 -10.03
C PHE A 153 1.72 -12.37 -9.17
N THR A 154 2.35 -11.34 -9.68
CA THR A 154 3.28 -10.50 -8.94
C THR A 154 2.72 -9.09 -8.88
N VAL A 155 2.50 -8.58 -7.68
CA VAL A 155 2.10 -7.20 -7.39
C VAL A 155 3.32 -6.46 -6.84
N THR A 156 3.65 -5.32 -7.41
CA THR A 156 4.80 -4.52 -6.98
C THR A 156 4.39 -3.07 -6.84
N ALA A 157 4.69 -2.50 -5.68
CA ALA A 157 4.62 -1.07 -5.44
C ALA A 157 5.93 -0.42 -5.89
N ILE A 158 5.84 0.64 -6.69
CA ILE A 158 6.98 1.41 -7.19
C ILE A 158 6.83 2.87 -6.78
N ASN A 159 7.88 3.68 -6.96
CA ASN A 159 7.85 5.13 -6.71
C ASN A 159 7.47 5.53 -5.26
N GLY A 160 7.85 4.70 -4.27
CA GLY A 160 7.60 5.02 -2.86
C GLY A 160 6.19 4.69 -2.35
N GLN A 161 5.43 3.91 -3.11
CA GLN A 161 4.19 3.32 -2.62
C GLN A 161 4.44 2.18 -1.67
N LEU A 162 3.45 1.95 -0.81
CA LEU A 162 3.44 0.82 0.11
C LEU A 162 2.07 0.16 0.08
N ILE A 163 2.06 -1.16 0.02
CA ILE A 163 0.85 -1.98 0.00
C ILE A 163 0.47 -2.32 1.44
N GLN A 164 -0.79 -2.15 1.79
CA GLN A 164 -1.35 -2.60 3.07
C GLN A 164 -2.11 -3.91 2.90
N THR A 165 -3.02 -3.96 1.92
CA THR A 165 -3.84 -5.14 1.64
C THR A 165 -3.95 -5.43 0.16
N ILE A 166 -4.12 -6.71 -0.16
CA ILE A 166 -4.51 -7.18 -1.48
C ILE A 166 -5.78 -8.00 -1.32
N SER A 167 -6.81 -7.64 -2.07
CA SER A 167 -8.06 -8.37 -2.16
C SER A 167 -8.21 -9.01 -3.53
N LEU A 168 -8.55 -10.29 -3.54
CA LEU A 168 -8.77 -11.11 -4.72
C LEU A 168 -10.25 -11.47 -4.78
N THR A 169 -10.95 -11.05 -5.83
CA THR A 169 -12.37 -11.38 -6.02
C THR A 169 -12.55 -12.18 -7.31
N ALA A 170 -13.22 -13.33 -7.20
CA ALA A 170 -13.58 -14.15 -8.36
C ALA A 170 -14.70 -13.47 -9.14
N ILE A 171 -14.48 -13.23 -10.42
CA ILE A 171 -15.45 -12.59 -11.34
C ILE A 171 -15.53 -13.36 -12.64
N ASN A 172 -16.51 -13.04 -13.48
CA ASN A 172 -16.68 -13.62 -14.81
C ASN A 172 -16.74 -15.17 -14.80
N GLY A 173 -17.36 -15.74 -13.75
CA GLY A 173 -17.54 -17.18 -13.63
C GLY A 173 -16.36 -17.95 -13.04
N ALA A 174 -15.27 -17.28 -12.66
CA ALA A 174 -14.16 -17.95 -11.97
C ALA A 174 -14.61 -18.50 -10.61
N ILE A 175 -14.03 -19.63 -10.23
CA ILE A 175 -14.18 -20.23 -8.91
C ILE A 175 -12.79 -20.61 -8.42
N PHE A 176 -12.37 -20.08 -7.28
CA PHE A 176 -11.07 -20.41 -6.69
C PHE A 176 -11.23 -21.60 -5.74
N SER A 177 -10.40 -22.63 -5.90
CA SER A 177 -10.27 -23.70 -4.91
C SER A 177 -9.46 -23.25 -3.72
N ASP A 178 -8.36 -22.55 -3.99
CA ASP A 178 -7.45 -22.03 -2.98
C ASP A 178 -6.54 -20.95 -3.55
N VAL A 179 -5.92 -20.19 -2.62
CA VAL A 179 -4.77 -19.32 -2.90
C VAL A 179 -3.57 -19.91 -2.17
N ARG A 180 -2.46 -20.03 -2.87
CA ARG A 180 -1.27 -20.74 -2.37
C ARG A 180 0.01 -19.99 -2.68
N GLN A 181 1.11 -20.42 -2.03
CA GLN A 181 2.44 -19.90 -2.27
C GLN A 181 2.54 -18.39 -2.11
N VAL A 182 1.81 -17.83 -1.15
CA VAL A 182 1.88 -16.38 -0.91
C VAL A 182 3.25 -16.02 -0.36
N ARG A 183 3.86 -15.03 -0.98
CA ARG A 183 5.15 -14.46 -0.60
C ARG A 183 5.01 -12.96 -0.51
N LEU A 184 5.64 -12.36 0.49
CA LEU A 184 5.68 -10.90 0.66
C LEU A 184 7.12 -10.43 0.75
N GLY A 185 7.38 -9.22 0.26
CA GLY A 185 8.70 -8.62 0.28
C GLY A 185 8.67 -7.14 0.68
N GLY A 186 9.76 -6.68 1.29
CA GLY A 186 9.87 -5.30 1.77
C GLY A 186 8.86 -4.96 2.87
N GLY A 187 8.56 -5.94 3.75
CA GLY A 187 7.66 -5.72 4.88
C GLY A 187 8.28 -4.77 5.90
N GLU A 188 7.57 -3.68 6.20
CA GLU A 188 7.96 -2.68 7.18
C GLU A 188 6.78 -2.34 8.10
N ILE A 189 7.07 -2.14 9.38
CA ILE A 189 6.10 -1.53 10.29
C ILE A 189 6.12 -0.04 10.01
N VAL A 190 5.00 0.52 9.52
CA VAL A 190 4.84 1.96 9.42
C VAL A 190 4.82 2.51 10.85
N GLN A 191 5.97 2.94 11.34
CA GLN A 191 6.00 3.78 12.51
C GLN A 191 5.35 5.11 12.09
N ASN A 192 4.27 5.50 12.75
CA ASN A 192 3.79 6.87 12.71
C ASN A 192 4.91 7.75 13.28
N VAL A 193 5.83 8.13 12.43
CA VAL A 193 6.80 9.18 12.78
C VAL A 193 5.98 10.45 12.90
N PRO A 194 5.87 11.06 14.09
CA PRO A 194 5.22 12.36 14.23
C PRO A 194 5.81 13.29 13.18
N GLU A 195 4.94 14.04 12.49
CA GLU A 195 5.37 14.99 11.44
C GLU A 195 6.62 15.72 11.93
N PRO A 196 7.72 15.72 11.16
CA PRO A 196 8.99 16.24 11.64
C PRO A 196 8.77 17.63 12.21
N ALA A 197 9.38 17.92 13.35
CA ALA A 197 9.38 19.25 13.98
C ALA A 197 9.75 20.40 12.98
N THR A 198 10.08 20.04 11.75
CA THR A 198 10.28 20.91 10.59
C THR A 198 9.09 21.83 10.32
N MET A 199 7.85 21.37 10.51
CA MET A 199 6.66 22.22 10.35
C MET A 199 6.56 23.25 11.48
N VAL A 200 6.88 22.82 12.71
CA VAL A 200 6.95 23.73 13.87
C VAL A 200 8.14 24.67 13.72
N LEU A 201 9.29 24.17 13.25
CA LEU A 201 10.48 24.97 13.02
C LEU A 201 10.28 25.98 11.89
N LEU A 202 9.61 25.57 10.79
CA LEU A 202 9.25 26.47 9.69
C LEU A 202 8.26 27.54 10.18
N GLY A 203 7.24 27.16 10.92
CA GLY A 203 6.24 28.08 11.50
C GLY A 203 6.89 29.09 12.46
N THR A 204 7.74 28.63 13.37
CA THR A 204 8.45 29.49 14.32
C THR A 204 9.51 30.36 13.63
N GLY A 205 10.18 29.82 12.60
CA GLY A 205 11.13 30.60 11.77
C GLY A 205 10.44 31.73 11.01
N LEU A 206 9.27 31.50 10.44
CA LEU A 206 8.46 32.53 9.75
C LEU A 206 7.96 33.62 10.73
N LEU A 207 7.50 33.21 11.92
CA LEU A 207 7.08 34.15 12.96
C LEU A 207 8.25 34.99 13.48
N GLY A 208 9.43 34.39 13.61
CA GLY A 208 10.67 35.10 13.98
C GLY A 208 11.08 36.13 12.92
N ALA A 209 11.07 35.76 11.65
CA ALA A 209 11.38 36.65 10.54
C ALA A 209 10.39 37.82 10.45
N ALA A 210 9.08 37.56 10.60
CA ALA A 210 8.06 38.62 10.62
C ALA A 210 8.25 39.59 11.78
N GLY A 211 8.68 39.13 12.94
CA GLY A 211 9.00 39.94 14.11
C GLY A 211 10.19 40.89 13.88
N VAL A 212 11.24 40.40 13.23
CA VAL A 212 12.43 41.21 12.91
C VAL A 212 12.09 42.31 11.89
N VAL A 213 11.30 41.97 10.86
CA VAL A 213 10.83 42.90 9.85
C VAL A 213 10.01 44.04 10.48
N ARG A 214 9.06 43.68 11.39
CA ARG A 214 8.23 44.66 12.09
C ARG A 214 9.04 45.62 12.97
N ARG A 215 10.10 45.16 13.63
CA ARG A 215 11.01 46.05 14.41
C ARG A 215 11.74 47.05 13.56
N ARG A 216 12.22 46.67 12.36
CA ARG A 216 12.94 47.57 11.46
C ARG A 216 12.07 48.72 10.90
N PHE A 217 10.77 48.50 10.80
CA PHE A 217 9.84 49.55 10.34
C PHE A 217 9.49 50.55 11.44
N LYS A 218 9.51 50.17 12.74
CA LYS A 218 9.23 51.10 13.85
C LYS A 218 10.36 52.09 14.12
N THR A 219 11.60 51.75 13.83
CA THR A 219 12.77 52.59 14.10
C THR A 219 13.05 53.67 13.04
N LYS A 220 12.19 53.78 12.00
CA LYS A 220 12.35 54.81 10.93
C LYS A 220 11.29 55.90 10.96
N VAL A 221 10.54 56.05 12.04
CA VAL A 221 9.45 57.03 12.18
C VAL A 221 9.73 58.03 13.29
N GLU A 222 10.98 58.14 13.78
CA GLU A 222 11.46 59.27 14.60
C GLU A 222 12.42 60.15 13.81
#